data_123f3a1f0c6d89b3a60e7640b4f2cf56
#
_entry.id   123f3a1f0c6d89b3a60e7640b4f2cf56
#
_cell.length_a   1.000
_cell.length_b   1.000
_cell.length_c   1.000
_cell.angle_alpha   90.00
_cell.angle_beta   90.00
_cell.angle_gamma   90.00
#
_symmetry.space_group_name_H-M   'P 1'
#
loop_
_entity.id
_entity.type
_entity.pdbx_description
1 polymer ?
#
loop_
_entity_poly.entity_id
_entity_poly.type
_entity_poly.pdbx_seq_one_letter_code
_entity_poly.pdbx_strand_id
1 'polypeptide(L)'
;MKAIVKPFIATALMGVFFLNSDVQAQEPSEKEVKQAFAPKGTHRAPFSKSKEVALTSVNLQFKFTTRQEQEKRKVGNVITWGFLEGVEDALLQEIADEYYKRLAAKLQAGGFSLSESYKDHKSYLKLVENNNDLPREINKKNWGISKIFTANKAPYIEYPTGMLGAHSALGNDLKMPVGQLFITIDFIEITQNISKGLSSYTLMDGSSRTDQFETDMRPVIRVEGVTAGSIGRALKGDGTYAKFTGGNWSYCNAIFRNDFSITSDIPYANNVEAAKGMPESMKKFKSDVVGDLVSIFSKGAVKNGRANLEATYTILANPQAYKNAVLDALDKYNDYLMAYIRENN
;
A
#
# COMPACT_ATOMS: atom_id res chain seq x y z
N MET A 1 -16.91 71.35 -37.14
CA MET A 1 -17.29 70.69 -35.89
C MET A 1 -16.98 69.22 -35.98
N LYS A 2 -15.93 68.77 -35.28
CA LYS A 2 -15.58 67.31 -35.22
C LYS A 2 -16.00 66.79 -33.88
N ALA A 3 -16.91 65.83 -33.86
CA ALA A 3 -17.36 65.12 -32.67
C ALA A 3 -16.36 64.01 -32.34
N ILE A 4 -15.80 64.06 -31.12
CA ILE A 4 -14.93 63.04 -30.59
C ILE A 4 -15.78 62.05 -29.79
N VAL A 5 -15.89 60.85 -30.30
CA VAL A 5 -16.50 59.71 -29.58
C VAL A 5 -15.41 59.01 -28.76
N LYS A 6 -15.54 59.03 -27.44
CA LYS A 6 -14.68 58.25 -26.52
C LYS A 6 -15.25 56.84 -26.38
N PRO A 7 -14.43 55.79 -26.50
CA PRO A 7 -14.91 54.44 -26.18
C PRO A 7 -14.86 54.22 -24.67
N PHE A 8 -15.98 53.78 -24.13
CA PHE A 8 -16.12 53.24 -22.78
C PHE A 8 -15.58 51.82 -22.76
N ILE A 9 -14.46 51.59 -22.08
CA ILE A 9 -13.94 50.24 -21.80
C ILE A 9 -14.63 49.78 -20.52
N ALA A 10 -15.59 48.89 -20.62
CA ALA A 10 -16.18 48.18 -19.49
C ALA A 10 -15.27 46.98 -19.17
N THR A 11 -14.47 47.11 -18.12
CA THR A 11 -13.69 45.98 -17.56
C THR A 11 -14.61 45.11 -16.74
N ALA A 12 -15.09 44.01 -17.34
CA ALA A 12 -15.81 42.98 -16.61
C ALA A 12 -14.81 42.20 -15.75
N LEU A 13 -14.77 42.45 -14.44
CA LEU A 13 -14.12 41.60 -13.45
C LEU A 13 -14.95 40.31 -13.31
N MET A 14 -14.57 39.25 -14.03
CA MET A 14 -15.04 37.91 -13.72
C MET A 14 -14.33 37.46 -12.44
N GLY A 15 -15.00 37.63 -11.30
CA GLY A 15 -14.64 36.97 -10.06
C GLY A 15 -14.85 35.47 -10.20
N VAL A 16 -13.79 34.72 -10.40
CA VAL A 16 -13.81 33.27 -10.29
C VAL A 16 -13.93 32.96 -8.79
N PHE A 17 -15.15 32.74 -8.33
CA PHE A 17 -15.39 32.11 -7.05
C PHE A 17 -14.96 30.66 -7.17
N PHE A 18 -13.74 30.35 -6.72
CA PHE A 18 -13.39 29.00 -6.32
C PHE A 18 -14.26 28.66 -5.10
N LEU A 19 -15.38 28.01 -5.35
CA LEU A 19 -16.06 27.25 -4.32
C LEU A 19 -15.11 26.12 -3.94
N ASN A 20 -14.29 26.36 -2.94
CA ASN A 20 -13.71 25.27 -2.16
C ASN A 20 -14.89 24.56 -1.50
N SER A 21 -15.49 23.62 -2.20
CA SER A 21 -16.26 22.58 -1.55
C SER A 21 -15.26 21.75 -0.78
N ASP A 22 -15.02 22.12 0.48
CA ASP A 22 -14.49 21.20 1.47
C ASP A 22 -15.48 20.03 1.50
N VAL A 23 -15.21 19.04 0.67
CA VAL A 23 -15.75 17.71 0.87
C VAL A 23 -15.10 17.22 2.15
N GLN A 24 -15.70 17.54 3.28
CA GLN A 24 -15.34 16.91 4.55
C GLN A 24 -15.48 15.41 4.30
N ALA A 25 -14.35 14.73 4.21
CA ALA A 25 -14.33 13.28 4.14
C ALA A 25 -15.14 12.78 5.35
N GLN A 26 -16.23 12.07 5.06
CA GLN A 26 -17.10 11.55 6.11
C GLN A 26 -16.27 10.62 6.99
N GLU A 27 -16.23 10.89 8.29
CA GLU A 27 -15.53 10.00 9.23
C GLU A 27 -16.08 8.57 9.12
N PRO A 28 -15.21 7.56 9.09
CA PRO A 28 -15.65 6.18 8.98
C PRO A 28 -16.50 5.79 10.18
N SER A 29 -17.58 5.09 9.93
CA SER A 29 -18.47 4.58 10.98
C SER A 29 -17.78 3.50 11.83
N GLU A 30 -18.20 3.31 13.08
CA GLU A 30 -17.69 2.26 13.97
C GLU A 30 -17.75 0.86 13.32
N LYS A 31 -18.81 0.59 12.56
CA LYS A 31 -18.97 -0.67 11.82
C LYS A 31 -17.88 -0.86 10.77
N GLU A 32 -17.59 0.17 9.99
CA GLU A 32 -16.54 0.15 8.97
C GLU A 32 -15.16 0.00 9.59
N VAL A 33 -14.88 0.71 10.68
CA VAL A 33 -13.62 0.56 11.43
C VAL A 33 -13.42 -0.87 11.93
N LYS A 34 -14.48 -1.50 12.48
CA LYS A 34 -14.44 -2.91 12.90
C LYS A 34 -14.27 -3.90 11.75
N GLN A 35 -14.74 -3.54 10.54
CA GLN A 35 -14.53 -4.34 9.35
C GLN A 35 -13.12 -4.16 8.80
N ALA A 36 -12.56 -2.94 8.87
CA ALA A 36 -11.26 -2.61 8.31
C ALA A 36 -10.09 -3.25 9.07
N PHE A 37 -10.23 -3.45 10.36
CA PHE A 37 -9.15 -3.99 11.19
C PHE A 37 -9.45 -5.39 11.74
N ALA A 38 -8.40 -6.18 11.92
CA ALA A 38 -8.54 -7.51 12.52
C ALA A 38 -9.07 -7.40 13.97
N PRO A 39 -9.88 -8.38 14.41
CA PRO A 39 -10.40 -8.40 15.78
C PRO A 39 -9.25 -8.37 16.78
N LYS A 40 -9.46 -7.63 17.84
CA LYS A 40 -8.45 -7.39 18.88
C LYS A 40 -8.01 -8.68 19.59
N GLY A 41 -6.69 -8.78 19.79
CA GLY A 41 -6.18 -9.46 20.97
C GLY A 41 -6.46 -8.63 22.26
N THR A 42 -5.88 -8.99 23.38
CA THR A 42 -5.93 -8.21 24.62
C THR A 42 -5.22 -6.87 24.42
N HIS A 43 -5.98 -5.82 24.18
CA HIS A 43 -5.46 -4.45 24.10
C HIS A 43 -5.52 -3.81 25.48
N ARG A 44 -4.41 -3.18 25.85
CA ARG A 44 -4.36 -2.23 26.95
C ARG A 44 -4.09 -0.88 26.31
N ALA A 45 -4.96 0.09 26.49
CA ALA A 45 -4.89 1.41 25.86
C ALA A 45 -3.53 2.10 26.07
N PRO A 46 -2.64 2.14 25.07
CA PRO A 46 -1.32 2.74 25.25
C PRO A 46 -1.38 4.26 25.39
N PHE A 47 -2.45 4.87 24.86
CA PHE A 47 -2.65 6.30 24.85
C PHE A 47 -3.36 6.84 26.11
N SER A 48 -3.85 5.97 27.01
CA SER A 48 -4.57 6.39 28.22
C SER A 48 -3.70 7.17 29.22
N LYS A 49 -2.36 6.97 29.15
CA LYS A 49 -1.41 7.59 30.09
C LYS A 49 -0.65 8.77 29.50
N SER A 50 -0.58 8.88 28.19
CA SER A 50 0.15 9.94 27.51
C SER A 50 -0.49 10.27 26.18
N LYS A 51 -0.62 11.55 25.89
CA LYS A 51 -0.96 12.07 24.56
C LYS A 51 0.28 12.38 23.72
N GLU A 52 1.46 12.26 24.29
CA GLU A 52 2.72 12.34 23.56
C GLU A 52 3.05 10.98 22.94
N VAL A 53 3.44 10.97 21.67
CA VAL A 53 3.69 9.75 20.87
C VAL A 53 5.04 9.87 20.18
N ALA A 54 5.85 8.84 20.27
CA ALA A 54 7.09 8.70 19.50
C ALA A 54 6.84 7.85 18.25
N LEU A 55 6.82 8.44 17.05
CA LEU A 55 6.75 7.71 15.79
C LEU A 55 8.17 7.28 15.38
N THR A 56 8.57 6.08 15.77
CA THR A 56 9.94 5.58 15.56
C THR A 56 10.19 5.03 14.16
N SER A 57 9.14 4.60 13.47
CA SER A 57 9.25 4.04 12.13
C SER A 57 7.94 4.20 11.38
N VAL A 58 8.00 4.83 10.20
CA VAL A 58 6.91 4.93 9.25
C VAL A 58 7.44 4.44 7.91
N ASN A 59 7.06 3.22 7.55
CA ASN A 59 7.54 2.52 6.37
C ASN A 59 6.44 2.41 5.33
N LEU A 60 6.68 2.85 4.11
CA LEU A 60 5.82 2.64 2.96
C LEU A 60 6.47 1.62 2.03
N GLN A 61 5.78 0.52 1.78
CA GLN A 61 6.15 -0.48 0.80
C GLN A 61 5.35 -0.27 -0.48
N PHE A 62 6.02 0.08 -1.56
CA PHE A 62 5.40 0.25 -2.87
C PHE A 62 5.63 -1.00 -3.71
N LYS A 63 4.57 -1.60 -4.20
CA LYS A 63 4.66 -2.71 -5.15
C LYS A 63 4.98 -2.19 -6.54
N PHE A 64 5.87 -2.86 -7.23
CA PHE A 64 6.19 -2.67 -8.64
C PHE A 64 5.66 -3.82 -9.49
N THR A 65 5.34 -4.93 -8.84
CA THR A 65 4.69 -6.05 -9.51
C THR A 65 3.58 -6.59 -8.63
N THR A 66 2.50 -6.96 -9.27
CA THR A 66 1.38 -7.67 -8.63
C THR A 66 1.06 -8.92 -9.43
N ARG A 67 0.85 -10.02 -8.73
CA ARG A 67 0.54 -11.32 -9.29
C ARG A 67 -0.80 -11.80 -8.77
N GLN A 68 -1.68 -12.15 -9.70
CA GLN A 68 -2.92 -12.85 -9.38
C GLN A 68 -2.86 -14.25 -10.00
N GLU A 69 -3.21 -15.25 -9.21
CA GLU A 69 -3.28 -16.63 -9.66
C GLU A 69 -4.63 -17.21 -9.31
N GLN A 70 -5.25 -17.85 -10.29
CA GLN A 70 -6.48 -18.59 -10.10
C GLN A 70 -6.32 -19.99 -10.65
N GLU A 71 -6.48 -20.99 -9.79
CA GLU A 71 -6.50 -22.38 -10.16
C GLU A 71 -7.95 -22.88 -10.24
N LYS A 72 -8.31 -23.50 -11.36
CA LYS A 72 -9.58 -24.20 -11.50
C LYS A 72 -9.30 -25.68 -11.69
N ARG A 73 -9.82 -26.49 -10.77
CA ARG A 73 -9.66 -27.94 -10.81
C ARG A 73 -10.09 -28.49 -12.16
N LYS A 74 -9.21 -29.30 -12.83
CA LYS A 74 -9.37 -29.92 -14.15
C LYS A 74 -9.19 -28.96 -15.35
N VAL A 75 -9.08 -27.64 -15.18
CA VAL A 75 -8.94 -26.70 -16.31
C VAL A 75 -7.50 -26.25 -16.45
N GLY A 76 -6.90 -25.78 -15.39
CA GLY A 76 -5.55 -25.26 -15.39
C GLY A 76 -5.37 -24.11 -14.43
N ASN A 77 -4.26 -23.43 -14.58
CA ASN A 77 -3.87 -22.28 -13.78
C ASN A 77 -3.78 -21.05 -14.68
N VAL A 78 -4.39 -19.96 -14.25
CA VAL A 78 -4.28 -18.65 -14.91
C VAL A 78 -3.48 -17.74 -14.00
N ILE A 79 -2.37 -17.24 -14.51
CA ILE A 79 -1.51 -16.29 -13.80
C ILE A 79 -1.55 -14.98 -14.57
N THR A 80 -1.84 -13.90 -13.87
CA THR A 80 -1.78 -12.54 -14.42
C THR A 80 -0.78 -11.72 -13.63
N TRP A 81 0.11 -11.03 -14.34
CA TRP A 81 1.08 -10.12 -13.80
C TRP A 81 0.77 -8.69 -14.23
N GLY A 82 0.82 -7.78 -13.27
CA GLY A 82 0.85 -6.34 -13.50
C GLY A 82 2.24 -5.79 -13.15
N PHE A 83 2.76 -4.89 -13.98
CA PHE A 83 4.03 -4.18 -13.77
C PHE A 83 3.77 -2.68 -13.77
N LEU A 84 4.35 -1.98 -12.78
CA LEU A 84 4.28 -0.53 -12.67
C LEU A 84 5.54 0.09 -13.27
N GLU A 85 5.35 1.02 -14.20
CA GLU A 85 6.42 1.84 -14.79
C GLU A 85 6.13 3.34 -14.65
N GLY A 86 7.15 4.16 -14.86
CA GLY A 86 7.02 5.62 -14.82
C GLY A 86 7.11 6.21 -13.42
N VAL A 87 7.50 5.43 -12.40
CA VAL A 87 7.65 5.89 -11.01
C VAL A 87 9.10 5.73 -10.57
N GLU A 88 9.73 6.81 -10.18
CA GLU A 88 11.13 6.84 -9.75
C GLU A 88 11.25 6.84 -8.21
N ASP A 89 12.39 6.37 -7.70
CA ASP A 89 12.68 6.29 -6.27
C ASP A 89 12.61 7.65 -5.57
N ALA A 90 12.99 8.74 -6.26
CA ALA A 90 12.90 10.10 -5.72
C ALA A 90 11.45 10.49 -5.40
N LEU A 91 10.50 10.15 -6.29
CA LEU A 91 9.08 10.40 -6.08
C LEU A 91 8.53 9.58 -4.91
N LEU A 92 8.95 8.33 -4.77
CA LEU A 92 8.52 7.46 -3.69
C LEU A 92 9.02 7.95 -2.32
N GLN A 93 10.25 8.47 -2.26
CA GLN A 93 10.77 9.12 -1.07
C GLN A 93 9.98 10.40 -0.74
N GLU A 94 9.67 11.22 -1.75
CA GLU A 94 8.84 12.41 -1.56
C GLU A 94 7.45 12.06 -1.00
N ILE A 95 6.82 10.99 -1.51
CA ILE A 95 5.55 10.49 -1.00
C ILE A 95 5.68 10.06 0.48
N ALA A 96 6.74 9.35 0.83
CA ALA A 96 6.96 8.91 2.21
C ALA A 96 7.13 10.10 3.18
N ASP A 97 7.87 11.12 2.76
CA ASP A 97 8.11 12.32 3.56
C ASP A 97 6.84 13.17 3.71
N GLU A 98 6.05 13.30 2.65
CA GLU A 98 4.77 14.01 2.66
C GLU A 98 3.74 13.27 3.51
N TYR A 99 3.68 11.95 3.38
CA TYR A 99 2.78 11.13 4.20
C TYR A 99 3.06 11.30 5.71
N TYR A 100 4.33 11.31 6.11
CA TYR A 100 4.68 11.53 7.51
C TYR A 100 4.13 12.85 8.04
N LYS A 101 4.22 13.93 7.26
CA LYS A 101 3.68 15.26 7.63
C LYS A 101 2.16 15.20 7.80
N ARG A 102 1.46 14.52 6.88
CA ARG A 102 -0.01 14.36 6.94
C ARG A 102 -0.44 13.52 8.14
N LEU A 103 0.24 12.40 8.39
CA LEU A 103 0.00 11.58 9.57
C LEU A 103 0.24 12.36 10.87
N ALA A 104 1.33 13.13 10.93
CA ALA A 104 1.64 13.98 12.07
C ALA A 104 0.53 15.01 12.33
N ALA A 105 0.05 15.70 11.29
CA ALA A 105 -1.05 16.65 11.38
C ALA A 105 -2.36 15.98 11.84
N LYS A 106 -2.67 14.78 11.34
CA LYS A 106 -3.85 14.00 11.78
C LYS A 106 -3.76 13.60 13.25
N LEU A 107 -2.60 13.13 13.71
CA LEU A 107 -2.37 12.82 15.13
C LEU A 107 -2.54 14.07 16.00
N GLN A 108 -1.98 15.21 15.59
CA GLN A 108 -2.13 16.49 16.30
C GLN A 108 -3.59 16.93 16.36
N ALA A 109 -4.33 16.85 15.26
CA ALA A 109 -5.76 17.13 15.23
C ALA A 109 -6.56 16.20 16.14
N GLY A 110 -6.10 14.94 16.30
CA GLY A 110 -6.62 13.96 17.26
C GLY A 110 -6.22 14.20 18.72
N GLY A 111 -5.51 15.29 19.02
CA GLY A 111 -5.09 15.65 20.36
C GLY A 111 -3.81 14.95 20.84
N PHE A 112 -3.02 14.41 19.92
CA PHE A 112 -1.71 13.84 20.23
C PHE A 112 -0.59 14.81 19.87
N SER A 113 0.51 14.77 20.61
CA SER A 113 1.75 15.48 20.28
C SER A 113 2.85 14.49 19.88
N LEU A 114 3.66 14.84 18.88
CA LEU A 114 4.78 14.01 18.48
C LEU A 114 6.03 14.38 19.27
N SER A 115 6.73 13.34 19.76
CA SER A 115 8.00 13.48 20.46
C SER A 115 9.15 12.97 19.61
N GLU A 116 10.23 13.73 19.60
CA GLU A 116 11.51 13.37 18.99
C GLU A 116 12.53 12.84 20.00
N SER A 117 12.17 12.80 21.30
CA SER A 117 13.06 12.43 22.42
C SER A 117 13.61 11.02 22.33
N TYR A 118 13.01 10.18 21.50
CA TYR A 118 13.47 8.79 21.31
C TYR A 118 14.76 8.69 20.50
N LYS A 119 15.11 9.69 19.68
CA LYS A 119 16.20 9.59 18.69
C LYS A 119 17.57 9.31 19.32
N ASP A 120 17.83 9.90 20.46
CA ASP A 120 19.10 9.74 21.18
C ASP A 120 19.02 8.64 22.25
N HIS A 121 17.87 7.95 22.36
CA HIS A 121 17.69 6.94 23.40
C HIS A 121 18.41 5.63 23.02
N LYS A 122 19.17 5.07 23.98
CA LYS A 122 19.99 3.83 23.78
C LYS A 122 19.19 2.66 23.20
N SER A 123 17.93 2.49 23.61
CA SER A 123 17.07 1.42 23.13
C SER A 123 16.67 1.64 21.66
N TYR A 124 16.49 2.90 21.22
CA TYR A 124 16.25 3.23 19.83
C TYR A 124 17.50 3.03 18.97
N LEU A 125 18.64 3.53 19.42
CA LEU A 125 19.93 3.37 18.73
C LEU A 125 20.25 1.88 18.50
N LYS A 126 19.97 1.02 19.48
CA LYS A 126 20.10 -0.43 19.33
C LYS A 126 19.12 -1.02 18.29
N LEU A 127 17.90 -0.47 18.15
CA LEU A 127 16.95 -0.89 17.13
C LEU A 127 17.43 -0.59 15.71
N VAL A 128 18.11 0.53 15.52
CA VAL A 128 18.55 1.01 14.21
C VAL A 128 19.96 0.54 13.82
N GLU A 129 20.74 0.04 14.76
CA GLU A 129 22.14 -0.37 14.56
C GLU A 129 22.33 -1.38 13.41
N ASN A 130 21.31 -2.18 13.12
CA ASN A 130 21.35 -3.23 12.10
C ASN A 130 20.51 -2.92 10.82
N ASN A 131 20.06 -1.67 10.62
CA ASN A 131 19.01 -1.39 9.64
C ASN A 131 19.32 -0.17 8.76
N ASN A 132 20.37 -0.23 7.92
CA ASN A 132 20.86 0.93 7.17
C ASN A 132 20.58 0.93 5.65
N ASP A 133 20.01 -0.13 5.08
CA ASP A 133 19.84 -0.25 3.63
C ASP A 133 18.48 0.27 3.16
N LEU A 134 18.44 1.51 2.66
CA LEU A 134 17.25 2.11 2.01
C LEU A 134 17.60 2.66 0.62
N PRO A 135 16.68 2.56 -0.35
CA PRO A 135 15.42 1.81 -0.32
C PRO A 135 15.65 0.30 -0.25
N ARG A 136 14.98 -0.38 0.65
CA ARG A 136 15.08 -1.84 0.74
C ARG A 136 14.22 -2.48 -0.33
N GLU A 137 14.84 -3.25 -1.22
CA GLU A 137 14.12 -4.06 -2.18
C GLU A 137 13.66 -5.37 -1.52
N ILE A 138 12.37 -5.67 -1.71
CA ILE A 138 11.82 -6.96 -1.35
C ILE A 138 11.46 -7.66 -2.65
N ASN A 139 12.02 -8.84 -2.82
CA ASN A 139 11.83 -9.64 -4.00
C ASN A 139 11.49 -11.06 -3.56
N LYS A 140 10.22 -11.42 -3.67
CA LYS A 140 9.72 -12.72 -3.25
C LYS A 140 9.10 -13.45 -4.43
N LYS A 141 9.49 -14.68 -4.66
CA LYS A 141 9.07 -15.54 -5.77
C LYS A 141 7.58 -15.53 -6.11
N ASN A 142 6.72 -15.44 -5.09
CA ASN A 142 5.26 -15.48 -5.27
C ASN A 142 4.59 -14.11 -5.10
N TRP A 143 5.33 -13.04 -4.81
CA TRP A 143 4.80 -11.76 -4.38
C TRP A 143 5.25 -10.60 -5.27
N GLY A 144 6.28 -10.85 -6.06
CA GLY A 144 6.84 -9.87 -6.95
C GLY A 144 7.85 -8.92 -6.27
N ILE A 145 8.07 -7.80 -6.94
CA ILE A 145 9.05 -6.78 -6.60
C ILE A 145 8.35 -5.64 -5.86
N SER A 146 8.90 -5.23 -4.74
CA SER A 146 8.50 -4.03 -4.03
C SER A 146 9.71 -3.32 -3.43
N LYS A 147 9.55 -2.03 -3.14
CA LYS A 147 10.57 -1.22 -2.46
C LYS A 147 9.97 -0.57 -1.23
N ILE A 148 10.77 -0.49 -0.16
CA ILE A 148 10.38 0.18 1.09
C ILE A 148 11.12 1.49 1.19
N PHE A 149 10.36 2.54 1.47
CA PHE A 149 10.85 3.88 1.80
C PHE A 149 10.42 4.24 3.21
N THR A 150 11.30 4.88 3.95
CA THR A 150 11.00 5.40 5.28
C THR A 150 10.87 6.91 5.24
N ALA A 151 9.96 7.45 6.02
CA ALA A 151 9.79 8.89 6.12
C ALA A 151 11.09 9.56 6.64
N ASN A 152 11.45 10.69 6.02
CA ASN A 152 12.64 11.46 6.33
C ASN A 152 13.95 10.64 6.28
N LYS A 153 13.99 9.57 5.46
CA LYS A 153 15.11 8.63 5.37
C LYS A 153 15.51 8.06 6.74
N ALA A 154 14.54 7.94 7.65
CA ALA A 154 14.77 7.32 8.95
C ALA A 154 15.23 5.87 8.76
N PRO A 155 16.00 5.30 9.70
CA PRO A 155 16.39 3.91 9.62
C PRO A 155 15.18 2.99 9.48
N TYR A 156 15.26 2.01 8.60
CA TYR A 156 14.24 0.97 8.49
C TYR A 156 14.30 0.10 9.75
N ILE A 157 13.19 -0.04 10.42
CA ILE A 157 13.07 -0.91 11.59
C ILE A 157 12.14 -2.06 11.19
N GLU A 158 12.70 -3.25 11.13
CA GLU A 158 11.93 -4.46 10.91
C GLU A 158 10.99 -4.71 12.09
N TYR A 159 9.85 -5.34 11.84
CA TYR A 159 8.87 -5.61 12.87
C TYR A 159 9.50 -6.35 14.05
N PRO A 160 9.36 -5.85 15.28
CA PRO A 160 9.93 -6.52 16.45
C PRO A 160 9.16 -7.81 16.74
N THR A 161 9.85 -8.92 16.64
CA THR A 161 9.35 -10.22 17.07
C THR A 161 9.25 -10.25 18.60
N GLY A 162 8.02 -10.31 19.12
CA GLY A 162 7.76 -10.57 20.52
C GLY A 162 7.24 -9.39 21.36
N MET A 163 6.50 -9.73 22.41
CA MET A 163 5.89 -8.78 23.34
C MET A 163 6.90 -8.04 24.23
N LEU A 164 8.12 -8.56 24.35
CA LEU A 164 9.23 -8.02 25.15
C LEU A 164 10.28 -7.31 24.30
N GLY A 165 9.96 -7.00 23.03
CA GLY A 165 10.91 -6.40 22.11
C GLY A 165 11.36 -4.99 22.51
N ALA A 166 12.41 -4.51 21.85
CA ALA A 166 13.04 -3.22 22.12
C ALA A 166 12.07 -2.02 22.03
N HIS A 167 10.99 -2.10 21.23
CA HIS A 167 9.93 -1.08 21.23
C HIS A 167 9.15 -1.02 22.55
N SER A 168 8.90 -2.16 23.18
CA SER A 168 8.25 -2.20 24.50
C SER A 168 9.16 -1.62 25.58
N ALA A 169 10.46 -1.93 25.52
CA ALA A 169 11.45 -1.32 26.40
C ALA A 169 11.52 0.20 26.20
N LEU A 170 11.57 0.65 24.95
CA LEU A 170 11.58 2.07 24.63
C LEU A 170 10.32 2.79 25.14
N GLY A 171 9.13 2.21 24.96
CA GLY A 171 7.87 2.77 25.48
C GLY A 171 7.83 2.82 27.02
N ASN A 172 8.44 1.84 27.69
CA ASN A 172 8.60 1.86 29.15
C ASN A 172 9.52 3.00 29.61
N ASP A 173 10.67 3.12 28.94
CA ASP A 173 11.70 4.10 29.29
C ASP A 173 11.21 5.54 29.06
N LEU A 174 10.55 5.77 27.92
CA LEU A 174 10.02 7.08 27.54
C LEU A 174 8.68 7.42 28.23
N LYS A 175 8.00 6.44 28.82
CA LYS A 175 6.66 6.57 29.43
C LYS A 175 5.59 7.12 28.47
N MET A 176 5.75 6.87 27.18
CA MET A 176 4.84 7.29 26.12
C MET A 176 4.63 6.16 25.10
N PRO A 177 3.54 6.19 24.30
CA PRO A 177 3.36 5.28 23.19
C PRO A 177 4.45 5.44 22.14
N VAL A 178 5.03 4.31 21.73
CA VAL A 178 6.00 4.22 20.63
C VAL A 178 5.27 3.62 19.42
N GLY A 179 5.15 4.40 18.37
CA GLY A 179 4.43 4.05 17.15
C GLY A 179 5.35 3.52 16.07
N GLN A 180 4.90 2.45 15.42
CA GLN A 180 5.51 1.88 14.24
C GLN A 180 4.41 1.60 13.21
N LEU A 181 4.57 2.11 11.98
CA LEU A 181 3.67 1.88 10.89
C LEU A 181 4.41 1.18 9.75
N PHE A 182 3.72 0.23 9.14
CA PHE A 182 4.13 -0.41 7.91
C PHE A 182 2.93 -0.47 6.98
N ILE A 183 3.01 0.18 5.82
CA ILE A 183 1.89 0.32 4.91
C ILE A 183 2.31 -0.20 3.54
N THR A 184 1.58 -1.18 3.04
CA THR A 184 1.78 -1.71 1.69
C THR A 184 0.81 -1.06 0.72
N ILE A 185 1.35 -0.54 -0.37
CA ILE A 185 0.63 0.16 -1.42
C ILE A 185 0.70 -0.69 -2.68
N ASP A 186 -0.47 -1.08 -3.19
CA ASP A 186 -0.63 -1.75 -4.47
C ASP A 186 -1.16 -0.77 -5.51
N PHE A 187 -0.83 -1.00 -6.76
CA PHE A 187 -1.11 -0.09 -7.88
C PHE A 187 -2.19 -0.61 -8.83
N ILE A 188 -2.68 -1.84 -8.62
CA ILE A 188 -3.60 -2.47 -9.55
C ILE A 188 -4.55 -3.43 -8.83
N GLU A 189 -5.77 -3.50 -9.32
CA GLU A 189 -6.72 -4.56 -9.01
C GLU A 189 -6.84 -5.48 -10.22
N ILE A 190 -6.59 -6.77 -10.00
CA ILE A 190 -6.69 -7.79 -11.03
C ILE A 190 -7.85 -8.72 -10.65
N THR A 191 -8.87 -8.75 -11.49
CA THR A 191 -10.01 -9.68 -11.35
C THR A 191 -9.95 -10.71 -12.47
N GLN A 192 -9.96 -11.99 -12.11
CA GLN A 192 -9.97 -13.09 -13.05
C GLN A 192 -11.31 -13.82 -13.00
N ASN A 193 -12.00 -13.88 -14.12
CA ASN A 193 -13.22 -14.66 -14.27
C ASN A 193 -12.96 -15.86 -15.18
N ILE A 194 -13.21 -17.05 -14.64
CA ILE A 194 -13.17 -18.28 -15.41
C ILE A 194 -14.62 -18.73 -15.64
N SER A 195 -15.17 -18.41 -16.79
CA SER A 195 -16.51 -18.83 -17.18
C SER A 195 -16.46 -20.00 -18.15
N LYS A 196 -17.52 -20.78 -18.23
CA LYS A 196 -17.75 -21.73 -19.34
C LYS A 196 -18.10 -20.89 -20.56
N GLY A 197 -17.25 -20.87 -21.56
CA GLY A 197 -17.40 -19.97 -22.70
C GLY A 197 -17.18 -20.66 -24.05
N LEU A 198 -17.04 -19.88 -25.10
CA LEU A 198 -17.09 -20.27 -26.49
C LEU A 198 -15.76 -20.77 -27.12
N SER A 199 -14.66 -20.72 -26.43
CA SER A 199 -13.38 -21.24 -26.97
C SER A 199 -13.24 -22.73 -26.68
N SER A 200 -13.29 -23.52 -27.71
CA SER A 200 -13.03 -24.96 -27.60
C SER A 200 -11.55 -25.27 -27.75
N TYR A 201 -10.99 -25.95 -26.79
CA TYR A 201 -9.70 -26.62 -26.97
C TYR A 201 -9.87 -28.11 -26.80
N THR A 202 -9.18 -28.87 -27.65
CA THR A 202 -9.22 -30.34 -27.60
C THR A 202 -8.16 -30.80 -26.59
N LEU A 203 -8.61 -31.52 -25.58
CA LEU A 203 -7.71 -32.17 -24.64
C LEU A 203 -7.03 -33.39 -25.32
N MET A 204 -5.91 -33.83 -24.77
CA MET A 204 -5.21 -35.02 -25.28
C MET A 204 -6.05 -36.32 -25.28
N ASP A 205 -7.14 -36.35 -24.55
CA ASP A 205 -8.13 -37.45 -24.52
C ASP A 205 -9.20 -37.30 -25.60
N GLY A 206 -9.08 -36.32 -26.50
CA GLY A 206 -10.05 -36.08 -27.59
C GLY A 206 -11.30 -35.31 -27.15
N SER A 207 -11.46 -34.96 -25.87
CA SER A 207 -12.60 -34.17 -25.40
C SER A 207 -12.40 -32.70 -25.69
N SER A 208 -13.45 -32.04 -26.19
CA SER A 208 -13.46 -30.58 -26.38
C SER A 208 -13.97 -29.88 -25.14
N ARG A 209 -13.26 -28.87 -24.68
CA ARG A 209 -13.72 -27.98 -23.63
C ARG A 209 -13.73 -26.55 -24.11
N THR A 210 -14.74 -25.81 -23.65
CA THR A 210 -14.96 -24.42 -23.98
C THR A 210 -14.94 -23.66 -22.68
N ASP A 211 -13.77 -23.17 -22.29
CA ASP A 211 -13.62 -22.31 -21.11
C ASP A 211 -13.10 -20.96 -21.57
N GLN A 212 -13.70 -19.88 -21.07
CA GLN A 212 -13.29 -18.52 -21.36
C GLN A 212 -12.65 -17.93 -20.14
N PHE A 213 -11.45 -17.35 -20.33
CA PHE A 213 -10.73 -16.64 -19.29
C PHE A 213 -10.85 -15.15 -19.59
N GLU A 214 -11.46 -14.42 -18.67
CA GLU A 214 -11.49 -12.97 -18.71
C GLU A 214 -10.65 -12.46 -17.57
N THR A 215 -9.73 -11.58 -17.87
CA THR A 215 -8.97 -10.83 -16.89
C THR A 215 -9.33 -9.37 -17.03
N ASP A 216 -9.93 -8.81 -15.99
CA ASP A 216 -10.16 -7.38 -15.86
C ASP A 216 -9.05 -6.79 -15.01
N MET A 217 -8.49 -5.69 -15.50
CA MET A 217 -7.39 -4.99 -14.88
C MET A 217 -7.74 -3.54 -14.69
N ARG A 218 -7.88 -3.13 -13.44
CA ARG A 218 -8.18 -1.76 -13.08
C ARG A 218 -6.97 -1.11 -12.41
N PRO A 219 -6.29 -0.16 -13.07
CA PRO A 219 -5.28 0.66 -12.42
C PRO A 219 -5.92 1.48 -11.30
N VAL A 220 -5.61 1.11 -10.08
CA VAL A 220 -6.12 1.77 -8.88
C VAL A 220 -5.10 1.68 -7.77
N ILE A 221 -4.83 2.79 -7.10
CA ILE A 221 -4.01 2.77 -5.90
C ILE A 221 -4.85 2.28 -4.75
N ARG A 222 -4.32 1.30 -4.03
CA ARG A 222 -4.97 0.76 -2.83
C ARG A 222 -3.98 0.51 -1.70
N VAL A 223 -4.46 0.67 -0.48
CA VAL A 223 -3.75 0.20 0.72
C VAL A 223 -4.06 -1.29 0.87
N GLU A 224 -3.02 -2.12 0.85
CA GLU A 224 -3.17 -3.58 0.92
C GLU A 224 -3.21 -4.05 2.37
N GLY A 225 -4.23 -4.81 2.69
CA GLY A 225 -4.39 -5.41 4.00
C GLY A 225 -3.74 -6.79 4.13
N VAL A 226 -3.87 -7.38 5.30
CA VAL A 226 -3.36 -8.70 5.64
C VAL A 226 -4.46 -9.74 5.53
N THR A 227 -4.19 -10.88 4.94
CA THR A 227 -5.14 -12.00 4.87
C THR A 227 -5.51 -12.49 6.27
N ALA A 228 -6.81 -12.60 6.56
CA ALA A 228 -7.32 -13.11 7.81
C ALA A 228 -6.67 -14.46 8.17
N GLY A 229 -6.22 -14.62 9.41
CA GLY A 229 -5.51 -15.82 9.89
C GLY A 229 -4.00 -15.81 9.73
N SER A 230 -3.41 -14.80 9.09
CA SER A 230 -1.95 -14.68 8.94
C SER A 230 -1.36 -13.44 9.60
N ILE A 231 -1.80 -13.13 10.84
CA ILE A 231 -1.16 -12.10 11.67
C ILE A 231 0.38 -12.24 11.63
N GLY A 232 0.90 -13.48 11.65
CA GLY A 232 2.31 -13.76 11.47
C GLY A 232 2.90 -13.33 10.12
N ARG A 233 2.10 -13.08 9.09
CA ARG A 233 2.55 -12.55 7.80
C ARG A 233 2.62 -11.02 7.80
N ALA A 234 1.65 -10.32 8.41
CA ALA A 234 1.73 -8.88 8.64
C ALA A 234 3.06 -8.52 9.31
N LEU A 235 3.45 -9.36 10.27
CA LEU A 235 4.69 -9.24 11.00
C LEU A 235 5.95 -9.46 10.16
N LYS A 236 5.81 -9.97 8.93
CA LYS A 236 6.89 -10.21 7.96
C LYS A 236 6.88 -9.24 6.79
N GLY A 237 6.13 -8.13 6.90
CA GLY A 237 6.01 -7.13 5.84
C GLY A 237 5.02 -7.51 4.73
N ASP A 238 4.03 -8.33 5.05
CA ASP A 238 3.03 -8.81 4.10
C ASP A 238 1.68 -8.11 4.33
N GLY A 239 1.61 -6.81 4.17
CA GLY A 239 0.41 -5.99 4.31
C GLY A 239 0.54 -4.88 5.34
N THR A 240 -0.55 -4.15 5.55
CA THR A 240 -0.55 -2.92 6.33
C THR A 240 -0.87 -3.17 7.79
N TYR A 241 -0.06 -2.59 8.67
CA TYR A 241 -0.33 -2.54 10.11
C TYR A 241 0.19 -1.25 10.75
N ALA A 242 -0.42 -0.86 11.86
CA ALA A 242 0.12 0.14 12.78
C ALA A 242 0.17 -0.46 14.18
N LYS A 243 1.28 -0.30 14.86
CA LYS A 243 1.47 -0.77 16.23
C LYS A 243 1.91 0.38 17.10
N PHE A 244 1.19 0.60 18.19
CA PHE A 244 1.57 1.53 19.23
C PHE A 244 1.81 0.75 20.53
N THR A 245 3.00 0.88 21.08
CA THR A 245 3.41 0.15 22.27
C THR A 245 3.72 1.13 23.39
N GLY A 246 2.91 1.12 24.41
CA GLY A 246 3.18 1.83 25.67
C GLY A 246 3.92 0.93 26.64
N GLY A 247 4.34 1.50 27.76
CA GLY A 247 4.93 0.73 28.84
C GLY A 247 3.99 -0.32 29.46
N ASN A 248 4.55 -1.29 30.20
CA ASN A 248 3.80 -2.26 30.99
C ASN A 248 2.78 -3.11 30.21
N TRP A 249 3.20 -3.69 29.08
CA TRP A 249 2.34 -4.56 28.25
C TRP A 249 1.14 -3.85 27.60
N SER A 250 1.19 -2.53 27.54
CA SER A 250 0.18 -1.72 26.91
C SER A 250 0.47 -1.62 25.42
N TYR A 251 -0.46 -2.04 24.57
CA TYR A 251 -0.28 -1.95 23.12
C TYR A 251 -1.62 -1.83 22.39
N CYS A 252 -1.57 -1.20 21.23
CA CYS A 252 -2.65 -1.13 20.26
C CYS A 252 -2.10 -1.64 18.91
N ASN A 253 -2.66 -2.72 18.38
CA ASN A 253 -2.32 -3.27 17.09
C ASN A 253 -3.46 -3.06 16.11
N ALA A 254 -3.31 -2.15 15.17
CA ALA A 254 -4.22 -1.95 14.06
C ALA A 254 -3.71 -2.74 12.85
N ILE A 255 -4.20 -3.96 12.70
CA ILE A 255 -3.86 -4.83 11.56
C ILE A 255 -4.95 -4.67 10.52
N PHE A 256 -4.61 -4.03 9.40
CA PHE A 256 -5.55 -3.77 8.33
C PHE A 256 -5.89 -5.07 7.57
N ARG A 257 -7.18 -5.30 7.29
CA ARG A 257 -7.65 -6.55 6.68
C ARG A 257 -7.66 -6.45 5.15
N ASN A 258 -7.27 -7.50 4.47
CA ASN A 258 -7.25 -7.55 3.01
C ASN A 258 -8.64 -7.70 2.35
N ASP A 259 -9.65 -8.12 3.12
CA ASP A 259 -11.04 -8.18 2.67
C ASP A 259 -11.77 -6.82 2.80
N PHE A 260 -11.07 -5.81 3.33
CA PHE A 260 -11.49 -4.43 3.32
C PHE A 260 -10.56 -3.63 2.39
N SER A 261 -11.14 -2.83 1.49
CA SER A 261 -10.36 -2.09 0.50
C SER A 261 -10.43 -0.59 0.76
N ILE A 262 -9.27 0.04 0.89
CA ILE A 262 -9.12 1.50 0.85
C ILE A 262 -8.43 1.84 -0.46
N THR A 263 -9.16 2.51 -1.34
CA THR A 263 -8.70 2.87 -2.68
C THR A 263 -8.75 4.38 -2.91
N SER A 264 -7.90 4.84 -3.82
CA SER A 264 -8.01 6.18 -4.39
C SER A 264 -8.93 6.18 -5.60
N ASP A 265 -9.76 7.22 -5.70
CA ASP A 265 -10.59 7.48 -6.88
C ASP A 265 -9.85 8.32 -7.93
N ILE A 266 -8.62 8.75 -7.64
CA ILE A 266 -7.80 9.57 -8.55
C ILE A 266 -7.16 8.65 -9.60
N PRO A 267 -7.46 8.84 -10.88
CA PRO A 267 -6.81 8.09 -11.96
C PRO A 267 -5.34 8.50 -12.07
N TYR A 268 -4.44 7.51 -12.10
CA TYR A 268 -3.01 7.75 -12.14
C TYR A 268 -2.30 7.19 -13.38
N ALA A 269 -2.93 6.23 -14.06
CA ALA A 269 -2.33 5.57 -15.21
C ALA A 269 -2.63 6.32 -16.50
N ASN A 270 -1.59 6.57 -17.28
CA ASN A 270 -1.74 7.11 -18.64
C ASN A 270 -2.18 6.03 -19.62
N ASN A 271 -1.69 4.80 -19.42
CA ASN A 271 -1.95 3.69 -20.31
C ASN A 271 -1.79 2.34 -19.60
N VAL A 272 -2.51 1.33 -20.10
CA VAL A 272 -2.37 -0.08 -19.71
C VAL A 272 -2.10 -0.87 -20.98
N GLU A 273 -0.93 -1.46 -21.09
CA GLU A 273 -0.50 -2.19 -22.27
C GLU A 273 -0.31 -3.68 -21.97
N ALA A 274 -0.79 -4.52 -22.88
CA ALA A 274 -0.42 -5.93 -22.86
C ALA A 274 1.08 -6.06 -23.16
N ALA A 275 1.83 -6.61 -22.21
CA ALA A 275 3.27 -6.78 -22.34
C ALA A 275 3.61 -8.20 -22.86
N LYS A 276 4.65 -8.29 -23.70
CA LYS A 276 5.20 -9.58 -24.14
C LYS A 276 6.30 -10.06 -23.18
N GLY A 277 5.98 -10.16 -21.91
CA GLY A 277 6.92 -10.55 -20.86
C GLY A 277 7.28 -9.39 -19.90
N MET A 278 8.34 -9.60 -19.12
CA MET A 278 8.78 -8.63 -18.13
C MET A 278 9.39 -7.39 -18.79
N PRO A 279 8.96 -6.16 -18.38
CA PRO A 279 9.57 -4.91 -18.87
C PRO A 279 11.06 -4.83 -18.60
N GLU A 280 11.81 -4.15 -19.50
CA GLU A 280 13.27 -3.95 -19.35
C GLU A 280 13.63 -3.23 -18.05
N SER A 281 12.78 -2.29 -17.60
CA SER A 281 12.96 -1.58 -16.35
C SER A 281 13.04 -2.54 -15.16
N MET A 282 12.29 -3.64 -15.20
CA MET A 282 12.24 -4.66 -14.15
C MET A 282 13.41 -5.63 -14.21
N LYS A 283 14.10 -5.75 -15.34
CA LYS A 283 15.31 -6.60 -15.48
C LYS A 283 16.51 -6.07 -14.67
N LYS A 284 16.46 -4.82 -14.23
CA LYS A 284 17.49 -4.22 -13.37
C LYS A 284 17.50 -4.79 -11.95
N PHE A 285 16.40 -5.35 -11.53
CA PHE A 285 16.30 -5.98 -10.22
C PHE A 285 17.11 -7.28 -10.21
N LYS A 286 18.30 -7.22 -9.63
CA LYS A 286 19.19 -8.39 -9.49
C LYS A 286 18.64 -9.31 -8.41
N SER A 287 17.93 -10.35 -8.79
CA SER A 287 17.57 -11.38 -7.82
C SER A 287 17.19 -12.68 -8.50
N ASP A 288 17.17 -13.74 -7.73
CA ASP A 288 16.72 -15.07 -8.12
C ASP A 288 15.28 -15.10 -8.66
N VAL A 289 14.46 -14.14 -8.22
CA VAL A 289 13.07 -13.99 -8.68
C VAL A 289 13.00 -13.54 -10.14
N VAL A 290 13.88 -12.65 -10.59
CA VAL A 290 13.94 -12.25 -12.00
C VAL A 290 14.23 -13.44 -12.89
N GLY A 291 15.15 -14.29 -12.50
CA GLY A 291 15.43 -15.56 -13.20
C GLY A 291 14.21 -16.49 -13.25
N ASP A 292 13.49 -16.60 -12.14
CA ASP A 292 12.28 -17.40 -12.04
C ASP A 292 11.12 -16.79 -12.87
N LEU A 293 10.93 -15.47 -12.84
CA LEU A 293 9.94 -14.77 -13.68
C LEU A 293 10.22 -14.98 -15.17
N VAL A 294 11.47 -14.81 -15.60
CA VAL A 294 11.86 -15.09 -17.00
C VAL A 294 11.60 -16.54 -17.37
N SER A 295 11.82 -17.49 -16.46
CA SER A 295 11.56 -18.91 -16.69
C SER A 295 10.07 -19.23 -16.80
N ILE A 296 9.22 -18.49 -16.10
CA ILE A 296 7.76 -18.63 -16.15
C ILE A 296 7.25 -18.16 -17.53
N PHE A 297 7.70 -16.99 -18.01
CA PHE A 297 7.33 -16.45 -19.33
C PHE A 297 7.77 -17.31 -20.51
N SER A 298 8.81 -18.12 -20.34
CA SER A 298 9.34 -18.99 -21.41
C SER A 298 8.66 -20.35 -21.50
N LYS A 299 7.82 -20.72 -20.52
CA LYS A 299 7.21 -22.05 -20.41
C LYS A 299 5.68 -21.97 -20.48
N GLY A 300 5.15 -21.52 -21.60
CA GLY A 300 3.77 -21.86 -21.98
C GLY A 300 3.66 -23.37 -22.21
N ALA A 301 3.61 -24.15 -21.13
CA ALA A 301 3.65 -25.60 -21.23
C ALA A 301 2.37 -26.20 -20.68
N VAL A 302 1.65 -26.91 -21.55
CA VAL A 302 0.65 -27.88 -21.15
C VAL A 302 1.40 -29.04 -20.49
N LYS A 303 1.34 -29.15 -19.18
CA LYS A 303 1.88 -30.27 -18.43
C LYS A 303 0.72 -31.06 -17.85
N ASN A 304 0.60 -32.34 -18.22
CA ASN A 304 -0.45 -33.24 -17.75
C ASN A 304 -1.90 -32.83 -18.11
N GLY A 305 -2.15 -32.32 -19.32
CA GLY A 305 -3.50 -31.95 -19.78
C GLY A 305 -4.09 -30.71 -19.08
N ARG A 306 -3.29 -29.94 -18.35
CA ARG A 306 -3.68 -28.68 -17.75
C ARG A 306 -3.00 -27.52 -18.47
N ALA A 307 -3.78 -26.54 -18.90
CA ALA A 307 -3.26 -25.32 -19.50
C ALA A 307 -2.78 -24.38 -18.40
N ASN A 308 -1.53 -23.94 -18.47
CA ASN A 308 -1.06 -22.80 -17.72
C ASN A 308 -1.10 -21.58 -18.66
N LEU A 309 -2.03 -20.68 -18.41
CA LEU A 309 -2.17 -19.44 -19.15
C LEU A 309 -1.52 -18.33 -18.34
N GLU A 310 -0.71 -17.54 -19.00
CA GLU A 310 -0.02 -16.41 -18.38
C GLU A 310 -0.28 -15.17 -19.21
N ALA A 311 -0.69 -14.09 -18.52
CA ALA A 311 -0.89 -12.78 -19.11
C ALA A 311 -0.07 -11.76 -18.35
N THR A 312 0.51 -10.82 -19.08
CA THR A 312 1.37 -9.78 -18.54
C THR A 312 0.92 -8.43 -19.03
N TYR A 313 0.87 -7.46 -18.13
CA TYR A 313 0.47 -6.09 -18.43
C TYR A 313 1.41 -5.09 -17.78
N THR A 314 1.68 -4.00 -18.48
CA THR A 314 2.42 -2.86 -17.96
C THR A 314 1.48 -1.67 -17.78
N ILE A 315 1.52 -1.07 -16.60
CA ILE A 315 0.79 0.14 -16.26
C ILE A 315 1.80 1.29 -16.25
N LEU A 316 1.63 2.22 -17.21
CA LEU A 316 2.46 3.41 -17.28
C LEU A 316 1.82 4.52 -16.46
N ALA A 317 2.42 4.84 -15.33
CA ALA A 317 1.93 5.88 -14.44
C ALA A 317 2.32 7.28 -14.92
N ASN A 318 1.41 8.24 -14.69
CA ASN A 318 1.78 9.64 -14.61
C ASN A 318 2.34 9.91 -13.20
N PRO A 319 3.58 10.36 -13.04
CA PRO A 319 4.22 10.48 -11.73
C PRO A 319 3.45 11.35 -10.74
N GLN A 320 2.98 12.53 -11.19
CA GLN A 320 2.25 13.44 -10.32
C GLN A 320 0.87 12.90 -9.94
N ALA A 321 0.15 12.30 -10.88
CA ALA A 321 -1.15 11.69 -10.61
C ALA A 321 -0.98 10.47 -9.69
N TYR A 322 0.08 9.68 -9.86
CA TYR A 322 0.43 8.56 -8.97
C TYR A 322 0.65 9.05 -7.53
N LYS A 323 1.47 10.10 -7.35
CA LYS A 323 1.68 10.72 -6.04
C LYS A 323 0.37 11.12 -5.39
N ASN A 324 -0.48 11.84 -6.13
CA ASN A 324 -1.77 12.31 -5.62
C ASN A 324 -2.68 11.15 -5.23
N ALA A 325 -2.76 10.12 -6.05
CA ALA A 325 -3.56 8.93 -5.78
C ALA A 325 -3.06 8.15 -4.54
N VAL A 326 -1.75 8.02 -4.39
CA VAL A 326 -1.16 7.36 -3.21
C VAL A 326 -1.48 8.15 -1.94
N LEU A 327 -1.28 9.46 -1.95
CA LEU A 327 -1.54 10.30 -0.79
C LEU A 327 -3.03 10.33 -0.42
N ASP A 328 -3.95 10.30 -1.41
CA ASP A 328 -5.39 10.19 -1.17
C ASP A 328 -5.76 8.87 -0.48
N ALA A 329 -5.25 7.74 -0.97
CA ALA A 329 -5.48 6.44 -0.33
C ALA A 329 -4.92 6.39 1.10
N LEU A 330 -3.74 6.98 1.32
CA LEU A 330 -3.11 7.05 2.64
C LEU A 330 -3.85 7.98 3.60
N ASP A 331 -4.43 9.09 3.13
CA ASP A 331 -5.26 9.98 3.94
C ASP A 331 -6.55 9.28 4.38
N LYS A 332 -7.21 8.55 3.47
CA LYS A 332 -8.35 7.70 3.80
C LYS A 332 -7.97 6.64 4.85
N TYR A 333 -6.82 5.96 4.68
CA TYR A 333 -6.32 5.01 5.68
C TYR A 333 -6.10 5.66 7.06
N ASN A 334 -5.54 6.88 7.09
CA ASN A 334 -5.34 7.62 8.33
C ASN A 334 -6.65 7.92 9.06
N ASP A 335 -7.75 8.19 8.33
CA ASP A 335 -9.06 8.41 8.95
C ASP A 335 -9.55 7.14 9.67
N TYR A 336 -9.41 5.98 9.05
CA TYR A 336 -9.70 4.70 9.68
C TYR A 336 -8.78 4.41 10.87
N LEU A 337 -7.48 4.67 10.75
CA LEU A 337 -6.52 4.47 11.82
C LEU A 337 -6.83 5.36 13.03
N MET A 338 -7.15 6.64 12.81
CA MET A 338 -7.51 7.56 13.89
C MET A 338 -8.81 7.17 14.59
N ALA A 339 -9.82 6.73 13.83
CA ALA A 339 -11.05 6.21 14.40
C ALA A 339 -10.78 4.93 15.24
N TYR A 340 -9.96 4.00 14.72
CA TYR A 340 -9.55 2.81 15.45
C TYR A 340 -8.80 3.14 16.76
N ILE A 341 -7.89 4.11 16.75
CA ILE A 341 -7.18 4.56 17.95
C ILE A 341 -8.18 5.12 18.97
N ARG A 342 -9.15 5.93 18.54
CA ARG A 342 -10.17 6.52 19.43
C ARG A 342 -11.05 5.47 20.10
N GLU A 343 -11.49 4.45 19.38
CA GLU A 343 -12.30 3.35 19.91
C GLU A 343 -11.53 2.44 20.88
N ASN A 344 -10.22 2.49 20.87
CA ASN A 344 -9.34 1.58 21.60
C ASN A 344 -8.51 2.25 22.69
N ASN A 345 -8.83 3.48 23.00
CA ASN A 345 -8.15 4.29 24.01
C ASN A 345 -8.81 4.27 25.38
#